data_266a1ccac119a16df2cc6c79162483fd
#
_entry.id   266a1ccac119a16df2cc6c79162483fd
#
_cell.length_a   1.000
_cell.length_b   1.000
_cell.length_c   1.000
_cell.angle_alpha   90.00
_cell.angle_beta   90.00
_cell.angle_gamma   90.00
#
_symmetry.space_group_name_H-M   'P 1'
#
loop_
_entity.id
_entity.type
_entity.pdbx_description
1 polymer ?
#
loop_
_entity_poly.entity_id
_entity_poly.type
_entity_poly.pdbx_seq_one_letter_code
_entity_poly.pdbx_strand_id
1 'polypeptide(L)'
;MKRTIVGVVVVAGMVQLATTPAQAAAKIDPVRALKSELAPGRAVNVRSTVKVTFARDLVTTSDLEGTIGFGPRGATASDVAQTLRYSKKLLRTMMRANPEETEALQEGPVRMISSKDASYVSGPVVDAALPQGTSWVRYGRTKLPASNLLLEILEPATLKTLLTHRSSYRDGVVKGSIKATKLAAVSSSFASRFGTRFKSGRDGRISYTLWLGPTGLVERLSAKAVLPRAKGSVHIESSSRYSDWGRQVTVLLPLRGDVIDREEIADDVPYQAPGIWN
;
A
#
# COMPACT_ATOMS: atom_id res chain seq x y z
N MET A 1 57.41 4.78 77.86
CA MET A 1 57.19 4.61 76.39
C MET A 1 55.85 3.96 76.18
N LYS A 2 54.80 4.73 75.81
CA LYS A 2 53.45 4.24 75.58
C LYS A 2 53.22 4.15 74.05
N ARG A 3 52.93 2.95 73.53
CA ARG A 3 52.62 2.72 72.13
C ARG A 3 51.10 2.75 71.97
N THR A 4 50.56 3.70 71.22
CA THR A 4 49.17 3.83 70.84
C THR A 4 48.96 3.04 69.59
N ILE A 5 48.06 2.06 69.63
CA ILE A 5 47.58 1.28 68.45
C ILE A 5 46.35 1.98 67.90
N VAL A 6 46.43 2.47 66.66
CA VAL A 6 45.30 3.04 65.93
C VAL A 6 44.63 1.89 65.16
N GLY A 7 43.41 1.55 65.56
CA GLY A 7 42.57 0.58 64.83
C GLY A 7 41.89 1.23 63.64
N VAL A 8 42.12 0.71 62.45
CA VAL A 8 41.42 1.11 61.22
C VAL A 8 40.14 0.26 61.09
N VAL A 9 39.00 0.88 61.20
CA VAL A 9 37.69 0.20 60.94
C VAL A 9 37.40 0.32 59.45
N VAL A 10 37.45 -0.79 58.71
CA VAL A 10 37.02 -0.85 57.33
C VAL A 10 35.51 -1.07 57.30
N VAL A 11 34.73 -0.08 56.95
CA VAL A 11 33.29 -0.19 56.69
C VAL A 11 33.10 -0.70 55.26
N ALA A 12 32.80 -1.98 55.11
CA ALA A 12 32.38 -2.55 53.81
C ALA A 12 30.97 -2.07 53.47
N GLY A 13 30.88 -1.04 52.62
CA GLY A 13 29.60 -0.60 52.08
C GLY A 13 29.07 -1.63 51.06
N MET A 14 28.03 -2.40 51.43
CA MET A 14 27.26 -3.19 50.48
C MET A 14 26.47 -2.25 49.55
N VAL A 15 26.94 -2.09 48.30
CA VAL A 15 26.16 -1.46 47.24
C VAL A 15 25.11 -2.50 46.82
N GLN A 16 23.88 -2.36 47.29
CA GLN A 16 22.73 -3.07 46.74
C GLN A 16 22.44 -2.51 45.35
N LEU A 17 22.84 -3.24 44.31
CA LEU A 17 22.40 -3.03 42.94
C LEU A 17 20.91 -3.33 42.93
N ALA A 18 20.06 -2.29 43.05
CA ALA A 18 18.64 -2.38 42.79
C ALA A 18 18.47 -2.70 41.31
N THR A 19 18.29 -3.98 41.00
CA THR A 19 17.80 -4.41 39.69
C THR A 19 16.37 -3.91 39.55
N THR A 20 16.20 -2.72 38.94
CA THR A 20 14.89 -2.29 38.50
C THR A 20 14.37 -3.34 37.55
N PRO A 21 13.19 -3.94 37.80
CA PRO A 21 12.60 -4.89 36.86
C PRO A 21 12.44 -4.16 35.54
N ALA A 22 13.03 -4.70 34.47
CA ALA A 22 12.83 -4.20 33.14
C ALA A 22 11.34 -4.22 32.88
N GLN A 23 10.71 -3.05 32.95
CA GLN A 23 9.29 -2.88 32.68
C GLN A 23 9.08 -3.35 31.25
N ALA A 24 8.46 -4.51 31.06
CA ALA A 24 8.14 -5.05 29.76
C ALA A 24 7.36 -3.97 29.01
N ALA A 25 7.97 -3.40 27.98
CA ALA A 25 7.36 -2.33 27.20
C ALA A 25 5.97 -2.80 26.77
N ALA A 26 4.95 -2.00 27.10
CA ALA A 26 3.56 -2.34 26.83
C ALA A 26 3.43 -2.69 25.36
N LYS A 27 2.93 -3.91 25.08
CA LYS A 27 2.83 -4.46 23.74
C LYS A 27 1.90 -3.55 22.92
N ILE A 28 2.46 -2.75 22.02
CA ILE A 28 1.70 -1.80 21.20
C ILE A 28 0.74 -2.59 20.30
N ASP A 29 -0.53 -2.22 20.32
CA ASP A 29 -1.56 -2.78 19.43
C ASP A 29 -1.47 -2.08 18.05
N PRO A 30 -1.06 -2.79 16.98
CA PRO A 30 -0.91 -2.19 15.65
C PRO A 30 -2.22 -1.64 15.06
N VAL A 31 -3.36 -2.23 15.41
CA VAL A 31 -4.66 -1.75 14.94
C VAL A 31 -5.03 -0.43 15.62
N ARG A 32 -4.72 -0.30 16.91
CA ARG A 32 -4.92 0.95 17.65
C ARG A 32 -3.97 2.03 17.14
N ALA A 33 -2.70 1.68 16.88
CA ALA A 33 -1.73 2.59 16.30
C ALA A 33 -2.18 3.09 14.91
N LEU A 34 -2.66 2.20 14.03
CA LEU A 34 -3.23 2.61 12.75
C LEU A 34 -4.42 3.56 12.93
N LYS A 35 -5.37 3.20 13.80
CA LYS A 35 -6.57 4.03 14.03
C LYS A 35 -6.24 5.42 14.55
N SER A 36 -5.17 5.60 15.32
CA SER A 36 -4.76 6.93 15.80
C SER A 36 -4.20 7.81 14.68
N GLU A 37 -3.72 7.21 13.58
CA GLU A 37 -3.26 7.96 12.40
C GLU A 37 -4.38 8.29 11.41
N LEU A 38 -5.51 7.59 11.46
CA LEU A 38 -6.65 7.82 10.58
C LEU A 38 -7.44 9.07 10.98
N ALA A 39 -6.84 10.23 10.75
CA ALA A 39 -7.45 11.53 11.03
C ALA A 39 -7.35 12.45 9.80
N PRO A 40 -8.30 13.38 9.60
CA PRO A 40 -8.24 14.36 8.53
C PRO A 40 -6.94 15.17 8.59
N GLY A 41 -6.36 15.45 7.42
CA GLY A 41 -5.10 16.18 7.30
C GLY A 41 -3.83 15.36 7.59
N ARG A 42 -3.96 14.11 8.02
CA ARG A 42 -2.83 13.17 8.15
C ARG A 42 -2.68 12.30 6.91
N ALA A 43 -1.47 11.80 6.71
CA ALA A 43 -1.15 10.97 5.56
C ALA A 43 -0.03 9.96 5.87
N VAL A 44 0.22 9.09 4.89
CA VAL A 44 1.38 8.18 4.83
C VAL A 44 1.98 8.23 3.43
N ASN A 45 3.30 8.19 3.34
CA ASN A 45 3.98 7.96 2.07
C ASN A 45 4.06 6.46 1.80
N VAL A 46 3.75 6.07 0.56
CA VAL A 46 3.73 4.69 0.10
C VAL A 46 4.64 4.52 -1.10
N ARG A 47 5.44 3.46 -1.07
CA ARG A 47 6.12 2.94 -2.27
C ARG A 47 5.81 1.46 -2.38
N SER A 48 5.19 1.05 -3.49
CA SER A 48 4.72 -0.31 -3.69
C SER A 48 5.19 -0.84 -5.04
N THR A 49 5.68 -2.07 -5.06
CA THR A 49 5.99 -2.82 -6.28
C THR A 49 5.11 -4.06 -6.33
N VAL A 50 4.50 -4.29 -7.48
CA VAL A 50 3.67 -5.46 -7.73
C VAL A 50 4.14 -6.16 -8.99
N LYS A 51 4.30 -7.47 -8.92
CA LYS A 51 4.54 -8.35 -10.06
C LYS A 51 3.39 -9.30 -10.23
N VAL A 52 2.80 -9.31 -11.43
CA VAL A 52 1.70 -10.20 -11.79
C VAL A 52 2.14 -11.11 -12.94
N THR A 53 2.05 -12.40 -12.72
CA THR A 53 2.36 -13.43 -13.70
C THR A 53 1.07 -14.14 -14.08
N PHE A 54 0.59 -13.89 -15.31
CA PHE A 54 -0.65 -14.48 -15.85
C PHE A 54 -0.44 -15.87 -16.43
N ALA A 55 0.75 -16.09 -17.03
CA ALA A 55 1.26 -17.35 -17.54
C ALA A 55 2.78 -17.23 -17.64
N ARG A 56 3.47 -18.33 -18.00
CA ARG A 56 4.90 -18.28 -18.27
C ARG A 56 5.17 -17.19 -19.32
N ASP A 57 6.08 -16.26 -19.02
CA ASP A 57 6.48 -15.14 -19.87
C ASP A 57 5.44 -14.03 -20.10
N LEU A 58 4.24 -14.12 -19.50
CA LEU A 58 3.24 -13.05 -19.50
C LEU A 58 3.24 -12.36 -18.12
N VAL A 59 4.11 -11.37 -17.98
CA VAL A 59 4.35 -10.69 -16.71
C VAL A 59 4.16 -9.20 -16.88
N THR A 60 3.45 -8.59 -15.92
CA THR A 60 3.46 -7.14 -15.71
C THR A 60 4.06 -6.81 -14.34
N THR A 61 4.79 -5.72 -14.28
CA THR A 61 5.27 -5.14 -13.03
C THR A 61 4.75 -3.71 -12.95
N SER A 62 4.28 -3.32 -11.76
CA SER A 62 3.90 -1.96 -11.46
C SER A 62 4.68 -1.45 -10.27
N ASP A 63 5.21 -0.26 -10.39
CA ASP A 63 5.72 0.52 -9.28
C ASP A 63 4.77 1.69 -9.05
N LEU A 64 4.36 1.88 -7.80
CA LEU A 64 3.52 2.96 -7.34
C LEU A 64 4.24 3.68 -6.21
N GLU A 65 4.31 5.00 -6.28
CA GLU A 65 4.81 5.83 -5.18
C GLU A 65 3.99 7.09 -5.01
N GLY A 66 3.92 7.59 -3.79
CA GLY A 66 3.21 8.83 -3.47
C GLY A 66 2.63 8.86 -2.08
N THR A 67 1.65 9.72 -1.89
CA THR A 67 1.04 10.03 -0.61
C THR A 67 -0.42 9.60 -0.59
N ILE A 68 -0.84 8.97 0.51
CA ILE A 68 -2.24 8.63 0.78
C ILE A 68 -2.70 9.40 2.00
N GLY A 69 -3.67 10.28 1.82
CA GLY A 69 -4.30 11.08 2.85
C GLY A 69 -5.46 10.34 3.54
N PHE A 70 -5.63 10.63 4.83
CA PHE A 70 -6.57 9.94 5.68
C PHE A 70 -7.81 10.75 6.04
N GLY A 71 -8.85 10.04 6.38
CA GLY A 71 -10.02 10.48 7.10
C GLY A 71 -10.36 9.48 8.21
N PRO A 72 -11.44 9.70 8.97
CA PRO A 72 -11.75 8.91 10.16
C PRO A 72 -11.95 7.41 9.90
N ARG A 73 -12.21 7.00 8.67
CA ARG A 73 -12.52 5.61 8.30
C ARG A 73 -11.49 4.95 7.38
N GLY A 74 -10.37 5.63 7.06
CA GLY A 74 -9.34 5.13 6.16
C GLY A 74 -8.86 6.20 5.18
N ALA A 75 -8.31 5.76 4.04
CA ALA A 75 -7.87 6.64 2.98
C ALA A 75 -9.03 7.44 2.36
N THR A 76 -8.83 8.73 2.12
CA THR A 76 -9.82 9.65 1.54
C THR A 76 -9.31 10.45 0.35
N ALA A 77 -7.99 10.52 0.19
CA ALA A 77 -7.34 11.20 -0.91
C ALA A 77 -6.01 10.51 -1.22
N SER A 78 -5.48 10.72 -2.42
CA SER A 78 -4.14 10.25 -2.80
C SER A 78 -3.55 11.14 -3.88
N ASP A 79 -2.22 11.24 -3.88
CA ASP A 79 -1.40 11.78 -4.97
C ASP A 79 -0.30 10.75 -5.22
N VAL A 80 -0.43 9.98 -6.29
CA VAL A 80 0.46 8.85 -6.58
C VAL A 80 0.88 8.88 -8.05
N ALA A 81 2.10 8.40 -8.30
CA ALA A 81 2.61 8.09 -9.62
C ALA A 81 2.74 6.57 -9.78
N GLN A 82 2.35 6.05 -10.93
CA GLN A 82 2.41 4.64 -11.25
C GLN A 82 3.16 4.42 -12.56
N THR A 83 4.14 3.51 -12.54
CA THR A 83 4.86 3.06 -13.74
C THR A 83 4.53 1.61 -14.01
N LEU A 84 4.16 1.28 -15.24
CA LEU A 84 3.86 -0.07 -15.70
C LEU A 84 4.99 -0.59 -16.60
N ARG A 85 5.41 -1.81 -16.39
CA ARG A 85 6.38 -2.51 -17.23
C ARG A 85 5.85 -3.89 -17.60
N TYR A 86 5.97 -4.23 -18.88
CA TYR A 86 5.50 -5.50 -19.42
C TYR A 86 6.70 -6.37 -19.85
N SER A 87 6.58 -7.69 -19.66
CA SER A 87 7.52 -8.62 -20.29
C SER A 87 7.45 -8.50 -21.82
N LYS A 88 8.55 -8.80 -22.52
CA LYS A 88 8.62 -8.70 -24.01
C LYS A 88 7.45 -9.39 -24.72
N LYS A 89 6.99 -10.52 -24.19
CA LYS A 89 5.87 -11.28 -24.79
C LYS A 89 4.53 -10.59 -24.54
N LEU A 90 4.30 -10.09 -23.30
CA LEU A 90 3.08 -9.36 -22.95
C LEU A 90 3.04 -8.03 -23.70
N LEU A 91 4.14 -7.29 -23.75
CA LEU A 91 4.25 -6.03 -24.49
C LEU A 91 3.82 -6.21 -25.95
N ARG A 92 4.38 -7.23 -26.64
CA ARG A 92 3.97 -7.53 -28.04
C ARG A 92 2.48 -7.84 -28.17
N THR A 93 1.86 -8.44 -27.18
CA THR A 93 0.43 -8.73 -27.18
C THR A 93 -0.38 -7.44 -26.97
N MET A 94 0.03 -6.60 -26.03
CA MET A 94 -0.62 -5.31 -25.75
C MET A 94 -0.49 -4.35 -26.95
N MET A 95 0.70 -4.26 -27.54
CA MET A 95 0.96 -3.45 -28.75
C MET A 95 0.09 -3.84 -29.96
N ARG A 96 -0.32 -5.10 -30.07
CA ARG A 96 -1.26 -5.53 -31.12
C ARG A 96 -2.72 -5.20 -30.79
N ALA A 97 -3.07 -5.16 -29.50
CA ALA A 97 -4.44 -4.92 -29.04
C ALA A 97 -4.75 -3.43 -28.93
N ASN A 98 -3.81 -2.65 -28.41
CA ASN A 98 -3.93 -1.20 -28.19
C ASN A 98 -2.53 -0.57 -28.23
N PRO A 99 -1.99 -0.24 -29.43
CA PRO A 99 -0.62 0.26 -29.58
C PRO A 99 -0.41 1.58 -28.87
N GLU A 100 -1.27 2.56 -29.09
CA GLU A 100 -1.12 3.94 -28.59
C GLU A 100 -1.09 4.01 -27.06
N GLU A 101 -2.07 3.43 -26.39
CA GLU A 101 -2.09 3.34 -24.93
C GLU A 101 -0.88 2.57 -24.40
N THR A 102 -0.47 1.50 -25.10
CA THR A 102 0.66 0.67 -24.65
C THR A 102 1.98 1.44 -24.76
N GLU A 103 2.21 2.19 -25.85
CA GLU A 103 3.38 3.07 -26.02
C GLU A 103 3.38 4.14 -24.92
N ALA A 104 2.29 4.87 -24.76
CA ALA A 104 2.14 5.89 -23.74
C ALA A 104 2.46 5.37 -22.33
N LEU A 105 1.97 4.19 -21.96
CA LEU A 105 2.27 3.55 -20.68
C LEU A 105 3.74 3.12 -20.51
N GLN A 106 4.52 3.03 -21.60
CA GLN A 106 5.96 2.75 -21.55
C GLN A 106 6.82 4.02 -21.54
N GLU A 107 6.31 5.15 -21.98
CA GLU A 107 7.04 6.42 -22.04
C GLU A 107 7.28 7.03 -20.66
N GLY A 108 6.33 6.85 -19.72
CA GLY A 108 6.49 7.46 -18.41
C GLY A 108 5.44 7.03 -17.38
N PRO A 109 5.53 7.58 -16.18
CA PRO A 109 4.57 7.31 -15.13
C PRO A 109 3.23 7.99 -15.41
N VAL A 110 2.15 7.33 -15.02
CA VAL A 110 0.82 7.93 -14.91
C VAL A 110 0.68 8.50 -13.50
N ARG A 111 0.49 9.81 -13.39
CA ARG A 111 0.18 10.45 -12.11
C ARG A 111 -1.32 10.52 -11.91
N MET A 112 -1.77 10.17 -10.73
CA MET A 112 -3.18 10.20 -10.35
C MET A 112 -3.36 10.90 -9.00
N ILE A 113 -4.11 11.99 -9.02
CA ILE A 113 -4.60 12.66 -7.82
C ILE A 113 -6.05 12.26 -7.64
N SER A 114 -6.38 11.62 -6.53
CA SER A 114 -7.76 11.18 -6.27
C SER A 114 -8.28 11.76 -4.97
N SER A 115 -9.54 12.11 -4.98
CA SER A 115 -10.30 12.58 -3.83
C SER A 115 -11.59 11.77 -3.70
N LYS A 116 -12.42 12.14 -2.73
CA LYS A 116 -13.73 11.51 -2.54
C LYS A 116 -14.65 11.66 -3.77
N ASP A 117 -14.50 12.72 -4.54
CA ASP A 117 -15.49 13.14 -5.55
C ASP A 117 -14.99 12.96 -6.99
N ALA A 118 -13.68 12.99 -7.21
CA ALA A 118 -13.07 12.88 -8.54
C ALA A 118 -11.65 12.33 -8.48
N SER A 119 -11.17 11.83 -9.61
CA SER A 119 -9.76 11.55 -9.85
C SER A 119 -9.27 12.34 -11.05
N TYR A 120 -8.03 12.76 -10.99
CA TYR A 120 -7.32 13.53 -12.01
C TYR A 120 -6.13 12.71 -12.47
N VAL A 121 -5.97 12.58 -13.78
CA VAL A 121 -4.90 11.78 -14.40
C VAL A 121 -4.07 12.69 -15.28
N SER A 122 -2.77 12.55 -15.21
CA SER A 122 -1.77 13.23 -16.03
C SER A 122 -0.67 12.27 -16.45
N GLY A 123 0.02 12.58 -17.54
CA GLY A 123 1.13 11.79 -18.09
C GLY A 123 0.83 11.23 -19.46
N PRO A 124 1.79 10.50 -20.08
CA PRO A 124 1.76 10.16 -21.50
C PRO A 124 0.47 9.50 -21.99
N VAL A 125 -0.22 8.78 -21.11
CA VAL A 125 -1.48 8.08 -21.43
C VAL A 125 -2.66 9.03 -21.76
N VAL A 126 -2.56 10.29 -21.40
CA VAL A 126 -3.57 11.32 -21.68
C VAL A 126 -3.01 12.53 -22.42
N ASP A 127 -1.68 12.75 -22.38
CA ASP A 127 -1.04 13.98 -22.86
C ASP A 127 -1.33 14.25 -24.35
N ALA A 128 -1.36 13.22 -25.20
CA ALA A 128 -1.58 13.36 -26.63
C ALA A 128 -3.00 13.87 -26.99
N ALA A 129 -3.97 13.65 -26.12
CA ALA A 129 -5.36 14.06 -26.33
C ALA A 129 -5.74 15.39 -25.64
N LEU A 130 -4.80 15.96 -24.87
CA LEU A 130 -5.07 17.18 -24.11
C LEU A 130 -5.01 18.44 -24.98
N PRO A 131 -5.98 19.34 -24.87
CA PRO A 131 -5.90 20.67 -25.45
C PRO A 131 -4.73 21.48 -24.91
N GLN A 132 -4.23 22.42 -25.71
CA GLN A 132 -3.17 23.32 -25.28
C GLN A 132 -3.55 24.07 -23.99
N GLY A 133 -2.66 24.07 -23.01
CA GLY A 133 -2.87 24.72 -21.71
C GLY A 133 -3.53 23.85 -20.65
N THR A 134 -3.81 22.59 -20.96
CA THR A 134 -4.29 21.61 -19.97
C THR A 134 -3.28 20.50 -19.77
N SER A 135 -3.19 19.94 -18.56
CA SER A 135 -2.28 18.85 -18.20
C SER A 135 -2.99 17.70 -17.47
N TRP A 136 -4.28 17.83 -17.19
CA TRP A 136 -5.03 16.87 -16.39
C TRP A 136 -6.38 16.53 -17.01
N VAL A 137 -6.69 15.25 -17.02
CA VAL A 137 -8.04 14.74 -17.31
C VAL A 137 -8.75 14.44 -15.99
N ARG A 138 -9.92 15.01 -15.78
CA ARG A 138 -10.78 14.72 -14.66
C ARG A 138 -11.72 13.55 -15.01
N TYR A 139 -11.65 12.54 -14.22
CA TYR A 139 -12.60 11.42 -14.20
C TYR A 139 -13.60 11.65 -13.06
N GLY A 140 -14.82 11.18 -13.22
CA GLY A 140 -15.80 11.13 -12.13
C GLY A 140 -15.27 10.34 -10.92
N ARG A 141 -16.15 10.02 -9.98
CA ARG A 141 -15.75 9.26 -8.79
C ARG A 141 -15.12 7.91 -9.17
N THR A 142 -13.84 7.75 -8.85
CA THR A 142 -13.10 6.50 -8.99
C THR A 142 -12.73 5.93 -7.62
N LYS A 143 -12.27 4.70 -7.61
CA LYS A 143 -11.71 4.09 -6.39
C LYS A 143 -10.31 4.66 -6.15
N LEU A 144 -9.98 4.94 -4.90
CA LEU A 144 -8.61 5.30 -4.54
C LEU A 144 -7.63 4.17 -4.89
N PRO A 145 -6.42 4.51 -5.38
CA PRO A 145 -5.36 3.54 -5.55
C PRO A 145 -5.09 2.81 -4.24
N ALA A 146 -4.85 1.51 -4.32
CA ALA A 146 -4.49 0.75 -3.14
C ALA A 146 -3.03 0.96 -2.76
N SER A 147 -2.75 1.06 -1.47
CA SER A 147 -1.39 1.08 -0.94
C SER A 147 -0.63 -0.23 -1.20
N ASN A 148 -1.37 -1.31 -1.34
CA ASN A 148 -0.87 -2.63 -1.76
C ASN A 148 -1.98 -3.37 -2.50
N LEU A 149 -1.64 -4.00 -3.62
CA LEU A 149 -2.60 -4.67 -4.48
C LEU A 149 -3.35 -5.82 -3.78
N LEU A 150 -2.64 -6.61 -2.96
CA LEU A 150 -3.20 -7.79 -2.30
C LEU A 150 -3.80 -7.47 -0.93
N LEU A 151 -3.12 -6.64 -0.14
CA LEU A 151 -3.43 -6.45 1.27
C LEU A 151 -3.48 -4.95 1.60
N GLU A 152 -4.67 -4.38 1.64
CA GLU A 152 -4.85 -2.98 2.02
C GLU A 152 -4.79 -2.82 3.54
N ILE A 153 -3.57 -2.61 4.06
CA ILE A 153 -3.35 -2.50 5.51
C ILE A 153 -3.82 -1.18 6.10
N LEU A 154 -4.16 -0.20 5.28
CA LEU A 154 -4.79 1.06 5.71
C LEU A 154 -6.26 0.87 6.09
N GLU A 155 -6.84 -0.31 5.84
CA GLU A 155 -8.13 -0.74 6.37
C GLU A 155 -7.93 -1.42 7.73
N PRO A 156 -8.39 -0.86 8.86
CA PRO A 156 -8.21 -1.46 10.20
C PRO A 156 -8.76 -2.88 10.34
N ALA A 157 -9.85 -3.19 9.64
CA ALA A 157 -10.43 -4.54 9.63
C ALA A 157 -9.50 -5.56 8.94
N THR A 158 -8.87 -5.16 7.84
CA THR A 158 -7.87 -5.96 7.14
C THR A 158 -6.67 -6.22 8.04
N LEU A 159 -6.06 -5.18 8.61
CA LEU A 159 -4.92 -5.32 9.51
C LEU A 159 -5.24 -6.22 10.71
N LYS A 160 -6.39 -6.01 11.37
CA LYS A 160 -6.86 -6.86 12.48
C LYS A 160 -6.94 -8.33 12.07
N THR A 161 -7.51 -8.60 10.90
CA THR A 161 -7.68 -9.96 10.38
C THR A 161 -6.33 -10.61 10.09
N LEU A 162 -5.39 -9.90 9.49
CA LEU A 162 -4.03 -10.40 9.27
C LEU A 162 -3.34 -10.75 10.60
N LEU A 163 -3.42 -9.88 11.60
CA LEU A 163 -2.86 -10.14 12.93
C LEU A 163 -3.50 -11.36 13.62
N THR A 164 -4.79 -11.62 13.38
CA THR A 164 -5.50 -12.80 13.91
C THR A 164 -5.07 -14.10 13.19
N HIS A 165 -4.79 -14.03 11.88
CA HIS A 165 -4.37 -15.19 11.07
C HIS A 165 -2.85 -15.34 10.97
N ARG A 166 -2.09 -14.72 11.89
CA ARG A 166 -0.65 -14.87 11.94
C ARG A 166 -0.24 -16.29 12.36
N SER A 167 0.79 -16.81 11.75
CA SER A 167 1.48 -18.04 12.15
C SER A 167 2.63 -17.75 13.12
N SER A 168 3.22 -16.57 13.05
CA SER A 168 4.28 -16.13 13.97
C SER A 168 4.26 -14.60 14.17
N TYR A 169 4.75 -14.19 15.36
CA TYR A 169 5.03 -12.79 15.69
C TYR A 169 6.29 -12.75 16.56
N ARG A 170 7.37 -12.26 16.01
CA ARG A 170 8.66 -12.14 16.70
C ARG A 170 9.38 -10.90 16.23
N ASP A 171 9.95 -10.12 17.14
CA ASP A 171 10.79 -8.94 16.88
C ASP A 171 10.17 -7.95 15.89
N GLY A 172 8.88 -7.63 16.07
CA GLY A 172 8.15 -6.73 15.19
C GLY A 172 7.73 -7.36 13.85
N VAL A 173 8.12 -8.63 13.58
CA VAL A 173 7.80 -9.31 12.32
C VAL A 173 6.62 -10.25 12.51
N VAL A 174 5.54 -10.00 11.75
CA VAL A 174 4.34 -10.83 11.69
C VAL A 174 4.33 -11.60 10.38
N LYS A 175 4.24 -12.94 10.45
CA LYS A 175 4.04 -13.79 9.26
C LYS A 175 2.73 -14.52 9.35
N GLY A 176 2.09 -14.75 8.22
CA GLY A 176 0.84 -15.50 8.20
C GLY A 176 0.36 -15.85 6.80
N SER A 177 -0.81 -16.45 6.76
CA SER A 177 -1.53 -16.70 5.51
C SER A 177 -3.04 -16.62 5.72
N ILE A 178 -3.75 -16.16 4.69
CA ILE A 178 -5.21 -16.02 4.71
C ILE A 178 -5.80 -16.56 3.41
N LYS A 179 -6.99 -17.11 3.48
CA LYS A 179 -7.78 -17.46 2.30
C LYS A 179 -8.33 -16.20 1.63
N ALA A 180 -8.34 -16.17 0.30
CA ALA A 180 -8.84 -15.02 -0.46
C ALA A 180 -10.32 -14.71 -0.15
N THR A 181 -11.16 -15.74 0.04
CA THR A 181 -12.56 -15.57 0.46
C THR A 181 -12.70 -14.90 1.82
N LYS A 182 -11.85 -15.27 2.80
CA LYS A 182 -11.85 -14.62 4.12
C LYS A 182 -11.39 -13.17 4.06
N LEU A 183 -10.39 -12.89 3.21
CA LEU A 183 -9.92 -11.52 3.01
C LEU A 183 -11.00 -10.67 2.33
N ALA A 184 -11.67 -11.19 1.30
CA ALA A 184 -12.75 -10.50 0.60
C ALA A 184 -13.94 -10.13 1.51
N ALA A 185 -14.18 -10.91 2.56
CA ALA A 185 -15.23 -10.64 3.53
C ALA A 185 -14.95 -9.44 4.45
N VAL A 186 -13.68 -9.01 4.57
CA VAL A 186 -13.27 -7.96 5.52
C VAL A 186 -12.59 -6.77 4.86
N SER A 187 -12.01 -6.94 3.67
CA SER A 187 -11.34 -5.90 2.89
C SER A 187 -12.20 -5.47 1.72
N SER A 188 -12.74 -4.27 1.79
CA SER A 188 -13.53 -3.70 0.69
C SER A 188 -12.70 -3.48 -0.55
N SER A 189 -11.45 -3.07 -0.40
CA SER A 189 -10.49 -2.89 -1.49
C SER A 189 -10.16 -4.20 -2.18
N PHE A 190 -9.93 -5.28 -1.45
CA PHE A 190 -9.70 -6.60 -2.03
C PHE A 190 -10.95 -7.15 -2.70
N ALA A 191 -12.11 -7.07 -2.04
CA ALA A 191 -13.38 -7.54 -2.59
C ALA A 191 -13.73 -6.84 -3.90
N SER A 192 -13.51 -5.54 -4.00
CA SER A 192 -13.80 -4.78 -5.22
C SER A 192 -12.93 -5.19 -6.41
N ARG A 193 -11.66 -5.58 -6.15
CA ARG A 193 -10.72 -5.99 -7.22
C ARG A 193 -10.82 -7.47 -7.59
N PHE A 194 -11.07 -8.32 -6.61
CA PHE A 194 -10.96 -9.78 -6.78
C PHE A 194 -12.21 -10.56 -6.39
N GLY A 195 -13.16 -9.97 -5.67
CA GLY A 195 -14.27 -10.67 -5.00
C GLY A 195 -15.16 -11.52 -5.89
N THR A 196 -15.36 -11.12 -7.14
CA THR A 196 -16.19 -11.88 -8.11
C THR A 196 -15.53 -13.18 -8.59
N ARG A 197 -14.22 -13.33 -8.41
CA ARG A 197 -13.43 -14.46 -8.91
C ARG A 197 -13.50 -15.70 -8.05
N PHE A 198 -13.96 -15.58 -6.80
CA PHE A 198 -13.99 -16.70 -5.83
C PHE A 198 -15.35 -17.40 -5.71
N LYS A 199 -16.31 -17.04 -6.55
CA LYS A 199 -17.69 -17.63 -6.53
C LYS A 199 -17.75 -19.10 -6.93
N SER A 200 -16.70 -19.66 -7.52
CA SER A 200 -16.69 -21.01 -8.11
C SER A 200 -16.17 -22.12 -7.19
N GLY A 201 -16.11 -21.91 -5.88
CA GLY A 201 -15.55 -22.88 -4.92
C GLY A 201 -14.04 -23.04 -4.95
N ARG A 202 -13.33 -22.39 -5.86
CA ARG A 202 -11.87 -22.34 -5.91
C ARG A 202 -11.40 -21.16 -5.08
N ASP A 203 -10.73 -21.43 -3.97
CA ASP A 203 -10.19 -20.41 -3.09
C ASP A 203 -8.69 -20.21 -3.35
N GLY A 204 -8.25 -18.98 -3.28
CA GLY A 204 -6.83 -18.62 -3.33
C GLY A 204 -6.25 -18.48 -1.93
N ARG A 205 -4.93 -18.61 -1.82
CA ARG A 205 -4.20 -18.37 -0.58
C ARG A 205 -3.23 -17.20 -0.75
N ILE A 206 -3.20 -16.34 0.25
CA ILE A 206 -2.30 -15.19 0.32
C ILE A 206 -1.40 -15.38 1.52
N SER A 207 -0.10 -15.51 1.31
CA SER A 207 0.92 -15.49 2.36
C SER A 207 1.48 -14.09 2.51
N TYR A 208 1.82 -13.68 3.73
CA TYR A 208 2.29 -12.32 4.00
C TYR A 208 3.32 -12.26 5.10
N THR A 209 4.09 -11.17 5.07
CA THR A 209 4.96 -10.73 6.15
C THR A 209 4.76 -9.23 6.33
N LEU A 210 4.49 -8.83 7.58
CA LEU A 210 4.42 -7.43 8.01
C LEU A 210 5.63 -7.15 8.89
N TRP A 211 6.26 -6.02 8.71
CA TRP A 211 7.28 -5.48 9.61
C TRP A 211 6.68 -4.26 10.29
N LEU A 212 6.59 -4.32 11.61
CA LEU A 212 6.05 -3.26 12.45
C LEU A 212 7.21 -2.44 13.01
N GLY A 213 7.09 -1.13 12.92
CA GLY A 213 8.01 -0.20 13.56
C GLY A 213 7.80 -0.09 15.07
N PRO A 214 8.63 0.71 15.74
CA PRO A 214 8.56 0.91 17.19
C PRO A 214 7.20 1.44 17.67
N THR A 215 6.49 2.18 16.84
CA THR A 215 5.15 2.72 17.11
C THR A 215 4.02 1.69 16.91
N GLY A 216 4.34 0.48 16.42
CA GLY A 216 3.35 -0.54 16.05
C GLY A 216 2.75 -0.34 14.66
N LEU A 217 3.10 0.71 13.94
CA LEU A 217 2.68 0.93 12.56
C LEU A 217 3.44 0.02 11.61
N VAL A 218 2.80 -0.35 10.50
CA VAL A 218 3.44 -1.17 9.46
C VAL A 218 4.42 -0.30 8.67
N GLU A 219 5.69 -0.64 8.66
CA GLU A 219 6.72 0.02 7.85
C GLU A 219 6.94 -0.70 6.52
N ARG A 220 6.73 -2.02 6.52
CA ARG A 220 6.90 -2.84 5.32
C ARG A 220 5.89 -3.98 5.30
N LEU A 221 5.43 -4.29 4.09
CA LEU A 221 4.57 -5.42 3.79
C LEU A 221 5.13 -6.18 2.59
N SER A 222 5.15 -7.50 2.66
CA SER A 222 5.35 -8.38 1.51
C SER A 222 4.22 -9.39 1.47
N ALA A 223 3.64 -9.62 0.30
CA ALA A 223 2.58 -10.59 0.11
C ALA A 223 2.74 -11.34 -1.21
N LYS A 224 2.35 -12.64 -1.20
CA LYS A 224 2.31 -13.49 -2.37
C LYS A 224 0.98 -14.21 -2.43
N ALA A 225 0.41 -14.28 -3.61
CA ALA A 225 -0.85 -14.98 -3.83
C ALA A 225 -0.81 -15.84 -5.08
N VAL A 226 -1.52 -16.96 -5.02
CA VAL A 226 -1.93 -17.73 -6.19
C VAL A 226 -3.44 -17.69 -6.22
N LEU A 227 -4.00 -16.96 -7.18
CA LEU A 227 -5.43 -16.74 -7.30
C LEU A 227 -5.99 -17.48 -8.51
N PRO A 228 -7.10 -18.22 -8.36
CA PRO A 228 -7.71 -18.95 -9.46
C PRO A 228 -8.27 -18.00 -10.52
N ARG A 229 -8.22 -18.45 -11.77
CA ARG A 229 -8.88 -17.84 -12.93
C ARG A 229 -9.76 -18.88 -13.61
N ALA A 230 -10.59 -18.45 -14.59
CA ALA A 230 -11.40 -19.36 -15.40
C ALA A 230 -10.54 -20.45 -16.06
N LYS A 231 -9.35 -20.07 -16.57
CA LYS A 231 -8.33 -21.01 -17.06
C LYS A 231 -7.03 -20.77 -16.31
N GLY A 232 -6.64 -21.71 -15.42
CA GLY A 232 -5.37 -21.66 -14.67
C GLY A 232 -5.40 -20.78 -13.42
N SER A 233 -4.27 -20.15 -13.13
CA SER A 233 -4.09 -19.27 -11.98
C SER A 233 -3.27 -18.04 -12.35
N VAL A 234 -3.40 -16.98 -11.56
CA VAL A 234 -2.51 -15.82 -11.59
C VAL A 234 -1.66 -15.82 -10.34
N HIS A 235 -0.36 -15.59 -10.51
CA HIS A 235 0.58 -15.42 -9.42
C HIS A 235 0.84 -13.92 -9.21
N ILE A 236 0.69 -13.46 -7.99
CA ILE A 236 0.89 -12.06 -7.64
C ILE A 236 1.89 -12.00 -6.50
N GLU A 237 2.92 -11.18 -6.67
CA GLU A 237 3.85 -10.81 -5.63
C GLU A 237 3.75 -9.31 -5.43
N SER A 238 3.61 -8.85 -4.19
CA SER A 238 3.55 -7.43 -3.87
C SER A 238 4.44 -7.10 -2.68
N SER A 239 5.05 -5.93 -2.72
CA SER A 239 5.86 -5.39 -1.63
C SER A 239 5.55 -3.92 -1.49
N SER A 240 5.27 -3.46 -0.27
CA SER A 240 5.05 -2.04 0.02
C SER A 240 5.92 -1.59 1.18
N ARG A 241 6.35 -0.33 1.12
CA ARG A 241 6.97 0.40 2.22
C ARG A 241 6.09 1.60 2.57
N TYR A 242 5.99 1.87 3.85
CA TYR A 242 5.20 2.96 4.41
C TYR A 242 6.13 3.81 5.27
N SER A 243 6.13 5.11 5.03
CA SER A 243 6.94 6.07 5.79
C SER A 243 6.14 7.33 6.11
N ASP A 244 6.71 8.16 6.98
CA ASP A 244 6.14 9.46 7.34
C ASP A 244 4.68 9.37 7.80
N TRP A 245 4.38 8.34 8.60
CA TRP A 245 3.08 8.16 9.19
C TRP A 245 2.64 9.37 10.01
N GLY A 246 1.41 9.80 9.84
CA GLY A 246 0.83 10.92 10.58
C GLY A 246 1.31 12.30 10.13
N ARG A 247 2.15 12.38 9.08
CA ARG A 247 2.57 13.66 8.51
C ARG A 247 1.35 14.48 8.11
N GLN A 248 1.36 15.75 8.48
CA GLN A 248 0.35 16.71 8.04
C GLN A 248 0.52 17.01 6.54
N VAL A 249 -0.46 16.64 5.74
CA VAL A 249 -0.46 16.84 4.29
C VAL A 249 -1.86 17.16 3.81
N THR A 250 -1.97 18.16 2.95
CA THR A 250 -3.15 18.39 2.14
C THR A 250 -2.85 17.92 0.71
N VAL A 251 -3.59 16.94 0.21
CA VAL A 251 -3.54 16.56 -1.20
C VAL A 251 -4.16 17.69 -2.01
N LEU A 252 -3.32 18.40 -2.76
CA LEU A 252 -3.76 19.51 -3.60
C LEU A 252 -4.34 18.97 -4.90
N LEU A 253 -5.51 19.47 -5.28
CA LEU A 253 -6.11 19.19 -6.57
C LEU A 253 -5.48 20.08 -7.65
N PRO A 254 -5.48 19.66 -8.92
CA PRO A 254 -5.04 20.50 -10.03
C PRO A 254 -5.86 21.80 -10.11
N LEU A 255 -5.26 22.84 -10.69
CA LEU A 255 -5.94 24.11 -10.91
C LEU A 255 -7.06 23.94 -11.94
N ARG A 256 -8.19 24.62 -11.76
CA ARG A 256 -9.37 24.49 -12.64
C ARG A 256 -9.05 24.75 -14.11
N GLY A 257 -8.17 25.74 -14.41
CA GLY A 257 -7.78 26.07 -15.78
C GLY A 257 -6.82 25.07 -16.44
N ASP A 258 -6.30 24.09 -15.66
CA ASP A 258 -5.35 23.08 -16.13
C ASP A 258 -6.02 21.68 -16.25
N VAL A 259 -7.35 21.64 -16.18
CA VAL A 259 -8.15 20.42 -16.12
C VAL A 259 -9.22 20.45 -17.21
N ILE A 260 -9.39 19.31 -17.90
CA ILE A 260 -10.52 19.04 -18.79
C ILE A 260 -11.29 17.81 -18.29
N ASP A 261 -12.60 17.83 -18.41
CA ASP A 261 -13.43 16.68 -18.04
C ASP A 261 -13.30 15.57 -19.11
N ARG A 262 -13.29 14.30 -18.67
CA ARG A 262 -13.13 13.14 -19.58
C ARG A 262 -14.19 13.13 -20.69
N GLU A 263 -15.39 13.58 -20.37
CA GLU A 263 -16.53 13.62 -21.28
C GLU A 263 -16.37 14.69 -22.38
N GLU A 264 -15.47 15.64 -22.20
CA GLU A 264 -15.18 16.70 -23.17
C GLU A 264 -14.08 16.32 -24.18
N ILE A 265 -13.40 15.18 -23.95
CA ILE A 265 -12.33 14.66 -24.81
C ILE A 265 -12.93 13.57 -25.71
N ALA A 266 -12.52 13.53 -26.97
CA ALA A 266 -12.82 12.44 -27.90
C ALA A 266 -12.30 11.08 -27.37
N ASP A 267 -12.59 9.97 -28.10
CA ASP A 267 -12.35 8.59 -27.64
C ASP A 267 -10.86 8.18 -27.44
N ASP A 268 -9.92 9.12 -27.55
CA ASP A 268 -8.48 8.89 -27.55
C ASP A 268 -7.87 8.69 -26.15
N VAL A 269 -8.66 8.78 -25.08
CA VAL A 269 -8.19 8.51 -23.70
C VAL A 269 -9.00 7.38 -23.07
N PRO A 270 -8.40 6.61 -22.14
CA PRO A 270 -9.13 5.54 -21.47
C PRO A 270 -10.41 6.00 -20.80
N TYR A 271 -11.49 5.24 -20.95
CA TYR A 271 -12.77 5.53 -20.29
C TYR A 271 -12.69 5.47 -18.76
N GLN A 272 -11.77 4.70 -18.24
CA GLN A 272 -11.50 4.59 -16.82
C GLN A 272 -10.09 5.06 -16.51
N ALA A 273 -9.92 5.66 -15.34
CA ALA A 273 -8.59 6.07 -14.90
C ALA A 273 -7.63 4.87 -14.97
N PRO A 274 -6.47 5.03 -15.63
CA PRO A 274 -5.53 3.92 -15.85
C PRO A 274 -5.06 3.30 -14.53
N GLY A 275 -4.90 1.99 -14.53
CA GLY A 275 -4.40 1.26 -13.37
C GLY A 275 -4.32 -0.24 -13.66
N ILE A 276 -3.55 -1.00 -12.88
CA ILE A 276 -3.40 -2.45 -13.11
C ILE A 276 -4.73 -3.20 -12.96
N TRP A 277 -5.66 -2.66 -12.18
CA TRP A 277 -6.86 -3.36 -11.72
C TRP A 277 -8.08 -2.46 -11.60
N ASN A 278 -8.35 -1.72 -12.61
CA ASN A 278 -9.64 -1.02 -12.73
C ASN A 278 -10.67 -1.96 -13.32
#